data_06f31dc065579edeb3aca787684a4e87
#
_entry.id   06f31dc065579edeb3aca787684a4e87
#
_cell.length_a   1.000
_cell.length_b   1.000
_cell.length_c   1.000
_cell.angle_alpha   90.00
_cell.angle_beta   90.00
_cell.angle_gamma   90.00
#
_symmetry.space_group_name_H-M   'P 1'
#
loop_
_entity.id
_entity.type
_entity.pdbx_description
1 polymer ?
#
loop_
_entity_poly.entity_id
_entity_poly.type
_entity_poly.pdbx_seq_one_letter_code
_entity_poly.pdbx_strand_id
1 'polypeptide(L)'
;MFKDIEGFEMYQISDTGEVYSKYSNKTLKPIKDKDGYLQVKLYKDKKQYTRKLHRLVTEAFLDNPDNKPEVNHKNLDKTNNHVSNLEWATRAENCHHQSENGHVVQPHNVYRIYRYGEFVEECVGYENTFKRLLMSSAGFTNMLKTGRQNRQGFSVTLV
;
A
#
# COMPACT_ATOMS: atom_id res chain seq x y z
N MET A 1 13.80 20.22 -12.61
CA MET A 1 14.10 19.86 -14.02
C MET A 1 12.88 19.19 -14.64
N PHE A 2 12.54 19.47 -15.95
CA PHE A 2 11.39 18.81 -16.61
C PHE A 2 11.87 17.81 -17.65
N LYS A 3 11.20 16.65 -17.75
CA LYS A 3 11.39 15.65 -18.81
C LYS A 3 10.05 15.31 -19.46
N ASP A 4 10.07 14.97 -20.74
CA ASP A 4 8.87 14.52 -21.44
C ASP A 4 8.38 13.19 -20.85
N ILE A 5 7.07 13.02 -20.73
CA ILE A 5 6.46 11.78 -20.26
C ILE A 5 6.39 10.82 -21.44
N GLU A 6 7.03 9.67 -21.31
CA GLU A 6 7.02 8.63 -22.35
C GLU A 6 5.58 8.23 -22.72
N GLY A 7 5.31 8.23 -24.02
CA GLY A 7 3.97 7.96 -24.56
C GLY A 7 2.96 9.10 -24.39
N PHE A 8 3.35 10.25 -23.80
CA PHE A 8 2.53 11.43 -23.60
C PHE A 8 3.33 12.71 -23.85
N GLU A 9 3.86 12.88 -25.05
CA GLU A 9 4.85 13.91 -25.44
C GLU A 9 4.34 15.37 -25.27
N MET A 10 3.01 15.52 -25.15
CA MET A 10 2.37 16.81 -24.85
C MET A 10 2.41 17.18 -23.36
N TYR A 11 3.02 16.32 -22.53
CA TYR A 11 3.16 16.53 -21.09
C TYR A 11 4.59 16.31 -20.63
N GLN A 12 4.98 17.08 -19.63
CA GLN A 12 6.29 16.96 -18.96
C GLN A 12 6.09 16.72 -17.48
N ILE A 13 7.03 16.00 -16.88
CA ILE A 13 7.09 15.76 -15.43
C ILE A 13 8.36 16.39 -14.88
N SER A 14 8.25 17.06 -13.73
CA SER A 14 9.42 17.55 -12.99
C SER A 14 9.94 16.52 -11.98
N ASP A 15 11.17 16.70 -11.57
CA ASP A 15 11.81 15.97 -10.47
C ASP A 15 11.14 16.18 -9.11
N THR A 16 10.28 17.20 -8.98
CA THR A 16 9.45 17.48 -7.80
C THR A 16 8.04 16.86 -7.88
N GLY A 17 7.67 16.26 -9.03
CA GLY A 17 6.36 15.66 -9.25
C GLY A 17 5.30 16.61 -9.82
N GLU A 18 5.70 17.74 -10.40
CA GLU A 18 4.78 18.63 -11.11
C GLU A 18 4.61 18.20 -12.57
N VAL A 19 3.38 18.13 -13.05
CA VAL A 19 3.08 17.81 -14.45
C VAL A 19 2.69 19.07 -15.21
N TYR A 20 3.44 19.38 -16.24
CA TYR A 20 3.17 20.50 -17.14
C TYR A 20 2.54 20.01 -18.45
N SER A 21 1.49 20.68 -18.89
CA SER A 21 0.82 20.41 -20.15
C SER A 21 1.25 21.45 -21.20
N LYS A 22 1.96 21.02 -22.22
CA LYS A 22 2.33 21.83 -23.39
C LYS A 22 1.08 22.28 -24.19
N TYR A 23 0.02 21.46 -24.16
CA TYR A 23 -1.22 21.74 -24.87
C TYR A 23 -1.97 22.95 -24.28
N SER A 24 -2.09 22.97 -22.93
CA SER A 24 -2.82 24.06 -22.24
C SER A 24 -1.91 25.13 -21.67
N ASN A 25 -0.60 24.98 -21.79
CA ASN A 25 0.45 25.86 -21.24
C ASN A 25 0.26 26.10 -19.73
N LYS A 26 -0.06 25.00 -18.97
CA LYS A 26 -0.36 25.06 -17.54
C LYS A 26 0.16 23.83 -16.80
N THR A 27 0.51 24.03 -15.53
CA THR A 27 0.73 22.92 -14.59
C THR A 27 -0.61 22.29 -14.19
N LEU A 28 -0.69 20.97 -14.24
CA LEU A 28 -1.89 20.24 -13.87
C LEU A 28 -1.98 20.12 -12.35
N LYS A 29 -3.18 20.29 -11.81
CA LYS A 29 -3.44 20.03 -10.38
C LYS A 29 -3.60 18.53 -10.14
N PRO A 30 -2.79 17.93 -9.26
CA PRO A 30 -2.95 16.53 -8.91
C PRO A 30 -4.20 16.32 -8.05
N ILE A 31 -4.76 15.11 -8.13
CA ILE A 31 -5.89 14.66 -7.33
C ILE A 31 -5.41 13.51 -6.45
N LYS A 32 -5.78 13.50 -5.18
CA LYS A 32 -5.49 12.39 -4.27
C LYS A 32 -6.46 11.23 -4.56
N ASP A 33 -5.93 10.02 -4.72
CA ASP A 33 -6.75 8.82 -4.84
C ASP A 33 -7.20 8.31 -3.45
N LYS A 34 -8.02 7.24 -3.43
CA LYS A 34 -8.54 6.65 -2.20
C LYS A 34 -7.44 6.10 -1.27
N ASP A 35 -6.30 5.75 -1.81
CA ASP A 35 -5.17 5.17 -1.09
C ASP A 35 -4.15 6.24 -0.65
N GLY A 36 -4.45 7.53 -0.94
CA GLY A 36 -3.65 8.68 -0.54
C GLY A 36 -2.56 9.09 -1.54
N TYR A 37 -2.43 8.42 -2.69
CA TYR A 37 -1.46 8.79 -3.72
C TYR A 37 -1.96 9.95 -4.58
N LEU A 38 -1.02 10.78 -5.03
CA LEU A 38 -1.31 11.82 -6.01
C LEU A 38 -1.30 11.27 -7.43
N GLN A 39 -2.31 11.65 -8.21
CA GLN A 39 -2.50 11.25 -9.59
C GLN A 39 -2.96 12.42 -10.46
N VAL A 40 -2.70 12.33 -11.76
CA VAL A 40 -3.14 13.28 -12.77
C VAL A 40 -3.88 12.58 -13.90
N LYS A 41 -4.71 13.37 -14.60
CA LYS A 41 -5.42 12.94 -15.80
C LYS A 41 -4.70 13.49 -17.03
N LEU A 42 -4.16 12.60 -17.86
CA LEU A 42 -3.53 12.92 -19.13
C LEU A 42 -4.49 12.54 -20.26
N TYR A 43 -4.43 13.28 -21.36
CA TYR A 43 -5.25 13.02 -22.54
C TYR A 43 -4.36 12.72 -23.74
N LYS A 44 -4.67 11.64 -24.45
CA LYS A 44 -4.05 11.27 -25.71
C LYS A 44 -5.11 10.62 -26.61
N ASP A 45 -5.13 10.95 -27.89
CA ASP A 45 -6.06 10.41 -28.88
C ASP A 45 -7.53 10.44 -28.42
N LYS A 46 -7.95 11.58 -27.86
CA LYS A 46 -9.30 11.81 -27.29
C LYS A 46 -9.67 10.88 -26.13
N LYS A 47 -8.71 10.13 -25.57
CA LYS A 47 -8.90 9.26 -24.40
C LYS A 47 -8.22 9.85 -23.17
N GLN A 48 -8.84 9.63 -22.01
CA GLN A 48 -8.30 10.02 -20.70
C GLN A 48 -7.55 8.86 -20.07
N TYR A 49 -6.36 9.15 -19.57
CA TYR A 49 -5.51 8.23 -18.83
C TYR A 49 -5.20 8.79 -17.46
N THR A 50 -5.43 8.02 -16.41
CA THR A 50 -5.03 8.38 -15.06
C THR A 50 -3.64 7.81 -14.79
N ARG A 51 -2.72 8.65 -14.31
CA ARG A 51 -1.34 8.27 -13.99
C ARG A 51 -0.97 8.75 -12.59
N LYS A 52 -0.33 7.88 -11.81
CA LYS A 52 0.19 8.20 -10.48
C LYS A 52 1.49 9.01 -10.61
N LEU A 53 1.63 10.10 -9.85
CA LEU A 53 2.78 11.01 -9.96
C LEU A 53 4.11 10.33 -9.63
N HIS A 54 4.17 9.56 -8.53
CA HIS A 54 5.40 8.86 -8.17
C HIS A 54 5.90 7.94 -9.30
N ARG A 55 4.98 7.28 -10.05
CA ARG A 55 5.38 6.47 -11.20
C ARG A 55 5.97 7.32 -12.33
N LEU A 56 5.32 8.41 -12.68
CA LEU A 56 5.82 9.31 -13.72
C LEU A 56 7.21 9.86 -13.39
N VAL A 57 7.44 10.20 -12.10
CA VAL A 57 8.76 10.68 -11.66
C VAL A 57 9.80 9.56 -11.72
N THR A 58 9.50 8.37 -11.19
CA THR A 58 10.48 7.26 -11.21
C THR A 58 10.78 6.80 -12.63
N GLU A 59 9.79 6.68 -13.49
CA GLU A 59 9.97 6.32 -14.92
C GLU A 59 10.82 7.35 -15.68
N ALA A 60 10.69 8.64 -15.34
CA ALA A 60 11.44 9.69 -16.02
C ALA A 60 12.86 9.92 -15.47
N PHE A 61 13.10 9.69 -14.18
CA PHE A 61 14.32 10.14 -13.49
C PHE A 61 15.16 9.05 -12.84
N LEU A 62 14.60 7.85 -12.60
CA LEU A 62 15.31 6.76 -11.94
C LEU A 62 15.44 5.53 -12.84
N ASP A 63 16.66 5.06 -13.02
CA ASP A 63 16.91 3.80 -13.72
C ASP A 63 16.34 2.62 -12.94
N ASN A 64 15.84 1.60 -13.66
CA ASN A 64 15.29 0.37 -13.10
C ASN A 64 15.92 -0.88 -13.75
N PRO A 65 17.22 -1.13 -13.55
CA PRO A 65 17.92 -2.22 -14.19
C PRO A 65 17.39 -3.60 -13.78
N ASP A 66 16.86 -3.70 -12.55
CA ASP A 66 16.31 -4.95 -12.00
C ASP A 66 14.82 -5.16 -12.33
N ASN A 67 14.22 -4.27 -13.13
CA ASN A 67 12.78 -4.30 -13.46
C ASN A 67 11.87 -4.44 -12.23
N LYS A 68 12.18 -3.75 -11.14
CA LYS A 68 11.37 -3.78 -9.92
C LYS A 68 9.98 -3.20 -10.18
N PRO A 69 8.89 -3.87 -9.75
CA PRO A 69 7.53 -3.54 -10.17
C PRO A 69 6.89 -2.39 -9.38
N GLU A 70 7.38 -2.10 -8.17
CA GLU A 70 6.77 -1.12 -7.27
C GLU A 70 7.65 0.11 -7.09
N VAL A 71 7.04 1.18 -6.62
CA VAL A 71 7.72 2.41 -6.21
C VAL A 71 7.48 2.61 -4.72
N ASN A 72 8.56 2.80 -3.96
CA ASN A 72 8.52 3.11 -2.54
C ASN A 72 8.73 4.62 -2.31
N HIS A 73 8.03 5.17 -1.31
CA HIS A 73 8.29 6.49 -0.76
C HIS A 73 9.15 6.33 0.49
N LYS A 74 10.43 6.74 0.45
CA LYS A 74 11.39 6.53 1.53
C LYS A 74 10.95 7.11 2.88
N ASN A 75 10.21 8.22 2.86
CA ASN A 75 9.68 8.86 4.06
C ASN A 75 8.23 8.45 4.38
N LEU A 76 7.67 7.45 3.68
CA LEU A 76 6.28 6.98 3.80
C LEU A 76 5.19 8.00 3.42
N ASP A 77 5.54 9.24 3.09
CA ASP A 77 4.59 10.26 2.63
C ASP A 77 4.25 10.08 1.15
N LYS A 78 3.10 9.51 0.87
CA LYS A 78 2.57 9.25 -0.47
C LYS A 78 2.32 10.52 -1.31
N THR A 79 2.39 11.68 -0.68
CA THR A 79 2.22 12.98 -1.35
C THR A 79 3.54 13.64 -1.73
N ASN A 80 4.65 13.21 -1.14
CA ASN A 80 5.98 13.70 -1.45
C ASN A 80 6.58 12.91 -2.62
N ASN A 81 6.34 13.38 -3.84
CA ASN A 81 6.80 12.75 -5.07
C ASN A 81 8.12 13.32 -5.61
N HIS A 82 8.92 13.97 -4.76
CA HIS A 82 10.26 14.39 -5.14
C HIS A 82 11.15 13.18 -5.44
N VAL A 83 11.94 13.22 -6.51
CA VAL A 83 12.77 12.10 -7.00
C VAL A 83 13.68 11.52 -5.92
N SER A 84 14.26 12.35 -5.04
CA SER A 84 15.13 11.90 -3.94
C SER A 84 14.40 11.05 -2.89
N ASN A 85 13.06 11.18 -2.80
CA ASN A 85 12.21 10.45 -1.88
C ASN A 85 11.67 9.14 -2.47
N LEU A 86 11.90 8.89 -3.75
CA LEU A 86 11.37 7.74 -4.47
C LEU A 86 12.48 6.72 -4.77
N GLU A 87 12.09 5.48 -4.85
CA GLU A 87 12.96 4.38 -5.30
C GLU A 87 12.12 3.25 -5.91
N TRP A 88 12.72 2.51 -6.84
CA TRP A 88 12.14 1.27 -7.31
C TRP A 88 12.28 0.17 -6.26
N ALA A 89 11.24 -0.57 -6.02
CA ALA A 89 11.22 -1.62 -5.00
C ALA A 89 10.49 -2.88 -5.50
N THR A 90 10.86 -4.01 -4.94
CA THR A 90 10.02 -5.20 -4.97
C THR A 90 8.93 -5.08 -3.92
N ARG A 91 7.90 -5.92 -4.04
CA ARG A 91 6.83 -5.97 -3.02
C ARG A 91 7.38 -6.34 -1.63
N ALA A 92 8.35 -7.25 -1.56
CA ALA A 92 8.96 -7.65 -0.29
C ALA A 92 9.72 -6.50 0.37
N GLU A 93 10.56 -5.78 -0.39
CA GLU A 93 11.29 -4.59 0.09
C GLU A 93 10.33 -3.51 0.58
N ASN A 94 9.25 -3.25 -0.16
CA ASN A 94 8.27 -2.23 0.18
C ASN A 94 7.50 -2.59 1.46
N CYS A 95 7.08 -3.87 1.62
CA CYS A 95 6.46 -4.35 2.85
C CYS A 95 7.42 -4.28 4.05
N HIS A 96 8.69 -4.66 3.86
CA HIS A 96 9.72 -4.59 4.91
C HIS A 96 9.94 -3.15 5.37
N HIS A 97 10.13 -2.22 4.44
CA HIS A 97 10.30 -0.80 4.72
C HIS A 97 9.11 -0.22 5.51
N GLN A 98 7.88 -0.59 5.14
CA GLN A 98 6.69 -0.17 5.88
C GLN A 98 6.66 -0.71 7.30
N SER A 99 7.06 -1.97 7.52
CA SER A 99 7.08 -2.58 8.85
C SER A 99 8.17 -2.00 9.76
N GLU A 100 9.35 -1.73 9.23
CA GLU A 100 10.46 -1.14 10.01
C GLU A 100 10.18 0.31 10.45
N ASN A 101 9.44 1.06 9.65
CA ASN A 101 9.15 2.47 9.93
C ASN A 101 7.85 2.68 10.72
N GLY A 102 7.38 1.63 11.40
CA GLY A 102 6.22 1.74 12.29
C GLY A 102 4.93 2.12 11.57
N HIS A 103 4.87 1.97 10.25
CA HIS A 103 3.58 1.79 9.60
C HIS A 103 3.06 0.50 10.19
N VAL A 104 2.39 0.65 11.30
CA VAL A 104 1.65 -0.40 11.95
C VAL A 104 0.78 -1.00 10.86
N VAL A 105 1.26 -2.08 10.24
CA VAL A 105 0.36 -3.15 9.86
C VAL A 105 -0.55 -3.22 11.06
N GLN A 106 -1.85 -2.86 10.90
CA GLN A 106 -2.92 -2.84 11.92
C GLN A 106 -2.48 -3.65 13.14
N PRO A 107 -2.38 -3.10 14.36
CA PRO A 107 -1.77 -3.80 15.47
C PRO A 107 -2.23 -5.22 15.34
N HIS A 108 -1.31 -6.17 15.15
CA HIS A 108 -1.70 -7.54 14.89
C HIS A 108 -2.55 -7.89 16.07
N ASN A 109 -3.89 -7.87 15.89
CA ASN A 109 -4.82 -8.06 16.97
C ASN A 109 -4.29 -9.24 17.78
N VAL A 110 -3.99 -9.00 19.03
CA VAL A 110 -3.54 -10.07 19.93
C VAL A 110 -4.80 -10.80 20.37
N TYR A 111 -4.81 -12.08 20.12
CA TYR A 111 -5.94 -12.95 20.48
C TYR A 111 -5.52 -13.85 21.63
N ARG A 112 -6.29 -13.82 22.73
CA ARG A 112 -6.15 -14.80 23.80
C ARG A 112 -6.98 -16.03 23.48
N ILE A 113 -6.31 -17.17 23.46
CA ILE A 113 -6.92 -18.47 23.18
C ILE A 113 -7.18 -19.16 24.52
N TYR A 114 -8.39 -19.64 24.69
CA TYR A 114 -8.84 -20.40 25.85
C TYR A 114 -9.33 -21.78 25.39
N ARG A 115 -9.13 -22.79 26.22
CA ARG A 115 -9.70 -24.12 26.02
C ARG A 115 -10.46 -24.52 27.26
N TYR A 116 -11.74 -24.82 27.10
CA TYR A 116 -12.67 -25.12 28.21
C TYR A 116 -12.69 -24.05 29.31
N GLY A 117 -12.43 -22.78 28.92
CA GLY A 117 -12.40 -21.63 29.84
C GLY A 117 -11.03 -21.32 30.44
N GLU A 118 -10.03 -22.20 30.29
CA GLU A 118 -8.67 -21.97 30.76
C GLU A 118 -7.83 -21.31 29.68
N PHE A 119 -7.00 -20.31 30.09
CA PHE A 119 -6.06 -19.63 29.20
C PHE A 119 -5.00 -20.61 28.68
N VAL A 120 -4.77 -20.60 27.39
CA VAL A 120 -3.77 -21.45 26.73
C VAL A 120 -2.58 -20.64 26.26
N GLU A 121 -2.81 -19.65 25.40
CA GLU A 121 -1.75 -18.85 24.79
C GLU A 121 -2.27 -17.52 24.20
N GLU A 122 -1.35 -16.59 23.93
CA GLU A 122 -1.61 -15.43 23.09
C GLU A 122 -1.09 -15.67 21.67
N CYS A 123 -1.87 -15.29 20.68
CA CYS A 123 -1.49 -15.40 19.28
C CYS A 123 -1.66 -14.06 18.58
N VAL A 124 -0.64 -13.64 17.84
CA VAL A 124 -0.62 -12.37 17.14
C VAL A 124 -1.06 -12.55 15.69
N GLY A 125 -2.05 -11.78 15.28
CA GLY A 125 -2.56 -11.74 13.91
C GLY A 125 -3.72 -12.68 13.65
N TYR A 126 -4.73 -12.16 12.94
CA TYR A 126 -5.96 -12.90 12.62
C TYR A 126 -5.69 -14.22 11.89
N GLU A 127 -4.86 -14.18 10.85
CA GLU A 127 -4.58 -15.34 10.01
C GLU A 127 -3.80 -16.43 10.77
N ASN A 128 -2.82 -16.04 11.56
CA ASN A 128 -2.03 -16.96 12.39
C ASN A 128 -2.91 -17.67 13.42
N THR A 129 -3.84 -16.92 14.04
CA THR A 129 -4.69 -17.47 15.11
C THR A 129 -5.67 -18.51 14.58
N PHE A 130 -6.37 -18.26 13.47
CA PHE A 130 -7.31 -19.28 12.97
C PHE A 130 -6.60 -20.49 12.37
N LYS A 131 -5.41 -20.32 11.75
CA LYS A 131 -4.57 -21.43 11.28
C LYS A 131 -4.09 -22.28 12.45
N ARG A 132 -3.65 -21.65 13.55
CA ARG A 132 -3.24 -22.33 14.79
C ARG A 132 -4.36 -23.20 15.37
N LEU A 133 -5.59 -22.72 15.30
CA LEU A 133 -6.78 -23.43 15.77
C LEU A 133 -7.35 -24.43 14.74
N LEU A 134 -6.70 -24.59 13.58
CA LEU A 134 -7.16 -25.44 12.47
C LEU A 134 -8.61 -25.12 12.06
N MET A 135 -8.96 -23.85 12.05
CA MET A 135 -10.31 -23.36 11.74
C MET A 135 -10.34 -22.67 10.37
N SER A 136 -11.54 -22.56 9.81
CA SER A 136 -11.76 -21.65 8.68
C SER A 136 -11.84 -20.19 9.16
N SER A 137 -11.49 -19.24 8.30
CA SER A 137 -11.63 -17.79 8.57
C SER A 137 -13.07 -17.41 8.98
N ALA A 138 -14.07 -18.00 8.33
CA ALA A 138 -15.48 -17.76 8.66
C ALA A 138 -15.86 -18.30 10.05
N GLY A 139 -15.39 -19.49 10.39
CA GLY A 139 -15.60 -20.09 11.72
C GLY A 139 -14.96 -19.27 12.83
N PHE A 140 -13.75 -18.78 12.60
CA PHE A 140 -13.03 -17.92 13.54
C PHE A 140 -13.73 -16.57 13.74
N THR A 141 -14.17 -15.93 12.67
CA THR A 141 -14.96 -14.67 12.75
C THR A 141 -16.23 -14.87 13.56
N ASN A 142 -16.93 -15.97 13.35
CA ASN A 142 -18.16 -16.27 14.09
C ASN A 142 -17.87 -16.49 15.59
N MET A 143 -16.80 -17.19 15.92
CA MET A 143 -16.35 -17.40 17.31
C MET A 143 -16.02 -16.08 18.01
N LEU A 144 -15.29 -15.16 17.33
CA LEU A 144 -15.02 -13.81 17.85
C LEU A 144 -16.30 -13.00 18.10
N LYS A 145 -17.28 -13.07 17.19
CA LYS A 145 -18.53 -12.34 17.32
C LYS A 145 -19.45 -12.88 18.42
N THR A 146 -19.47 -14.17 18.60
CA THR A 146 -20.45 -14.83 19.49
C THR A 146 -19.88 -15.19 20.85
N GLY A 147 -18.54 -15.19 21.01
CA GLY A 147 -17.85 -15.68 22.21
C GLY A 147 -18.02 -17.20 22.45
N ARG A 148 -18.67 -17.93 21.53
CA ARG A 148 -18.96 -19.34 21.72
C ARG A 148 -17.73 -20.21 21.45
N GLN A 149 -17.58 -21.27 22.23
CA GLN A 149 -16.56 -22.29 22.00
C GLN A 149 -16.84 -23.08 20.72
N ASN A 150 -15.77 -23.50 20.05
CA ASN A 150 -15.89 -24.47 18.96
C ASN A 150 -16.08 -25.90 19.50
N ARG A 151 -16.26 -26.87 18.58
CA ARG A 151 -16.44 -28.30 18.96
C ARG A 151 -15.25 -28.89 19.72
N GLN A 152 -14.09 -28.29 19.66
CA GLN A 152 -12.87 -28.70 20.34
C GLN A 152 -12.66 -27.97 21.69
N GLY A 153 -13.64 -27.18 22.14
CA GLY A 153 -13.63 -26.42 23.38
C GLY A 153 -12.83 -25.11 23.35
N PHE A 154 -12.36 -24.67 22.19
CA PHE A 154 -11.63 -23.41 22.08
C PHE A 154 -12.58 -22.21 22.01
N SER A 155 -12.22 -21.14 22.73
CA SER A 155 -12.77 -19.80 22.56
C SER A 155 -11.63 -18.78 22.44
N VAL A 156 -11.92 -17.62 21.86
CA VAL A 156 -10.92 -16.58 21.61
C VAL A 156 -11.48 -15.22 21.98
N THR A 157 -10.66 -14.41 22.61
CA THR A 157 -10.97 -12.99 22.86
C THR A 157 -9.92 -12.12 22.20
N LEU A 158 -10.35 -10.97 21.69
CA LEU A 158 -9.46 -9.92 21.24
C LEU A 158 -8.96 -9.13 22.48
N VAL A 159 -7.67 -8.84 22.54
CA VAL A 159 -7.03 -8.05 23.61
C VAL A 159 -6.98 -6.59 23.23
#